data_c2443bfd523c49310b932471bb969d49
#
_entry.id   c2443bfd523c49310b932471bb969d49
#
_cell.length_a   1.000
_cell.length_b   1.000
_cell.length_c   1.000
_cell.angle_alpha   90.00
_cell.angle_beta   90.00
_cell.angle_gamma   90.00
#
_symmetry.space_group_name_H-M   'P 1'
#
loop_
_entity.id
_entity.type
_entity.pdbx_description
1 polymer ?
#
loop_
_entity_poly.entity_id
_entity_poly.type
_entity_poly.pdbx_seq_one_letter_code
_entity_poly.pdbx_strand_id
1 'polypeptide(L)'
;VGGSLLGSSLSNRRAIGIDLSDKFINAYKEANDYLNLKEQITIQADSIEFLKQNQLQKYLNNEELSLILIDPPYGDMLSRPKTGEAVKKGGDTSGTPFTDSELDLGNMNWDNFLEIFHNSIIDSMKHLKNKGHIVVFIKDLQPKDKELNLFHADIIKDLNRIDNLKYLGTKIW
;
A
#
# COMPACT_ATOMS: atom_id res chain seq x y z
N VAL A 1 -1.54 4.45 5.81
CA VAL A 1 -0.28 5.23 5.79
C VAL A 1 0.34 5.38 7.19
N GLY A 2 -0.48 5.41 8.24
CA GLY A 2 -0.04 5.81 9.59
C GLY A 2 1.11 5.02 10.18
N GLY A 3 1.02 3.69 10.24
CA GLY A 3 2.04 2.85 10.88
C GLY A 3 3.43 3.01 10.27
N SER A 4 3.52 3.11 8.94
CA SER A 4 4.79 3.30 8.23
C SER A 4 5.42 4.66 8.53
N LEU A 5 4.61 5.71 8.66
CA LEU A 5 5.08 7.06 9.00
C LEU A 5 5.57 7.14 10.46
N LEU A 6 4.84 6.55 11.41
CA LEU A 6 5.28 6.44 12.80
C LEU A 6 6.59 5.66 12.90
N GLY A 7 6.71 4.53 12.19
CA GLY A 7 7.94 3.74 12.12
C GLY A 7 9.11 4.52 11.55
N SER A 8 8.87 5.37 10.57
CA SER A 8 9.89 6.26 9.99
C SER A 8 10.39 7.28 11.01
N SER A 9 9.48 7.90 11.76
CA SER A 9 9.83 8.84 12.84
C SER A 9 10.65 8.17 13.94
N LEU A 10 10.22 6.99 14.39
CA LEU A 10 10.96 6.19 15.40
C LEU A 10 12.35 5.76 14.92
N SER A 11 12.51 5.56 13.61
CA SER A 11 13.78 5.17 12.99
C SER A 11 14.64 6.37 12.57
N ASN A 12 14.26 7.58 12.93
CA ASN A 12 14.90 8.84 12.53
C ASN A 12 15.07 8.95 11.01
N ARG A 13 14.03 8.56 10.27
CA ARG A 13 13.96 8.66 8.81
C ARG A 13 12.94 9.72 8.40
N ARG A 14 13.17 10.32 7.24
CA ARG A 14 12.18 11.18 6.58
C ARG A 14 11.27 10.31 5.73
N ALA A 15 9.98 10.59 5.74
CA ALA A 15 9.00 9.87 4.94
C ALA A 15 7.92 10.80 4.37
N ILE A 16 7.32 10.36 3.28
CA ILE A 16 6.16 10.98 2.66
C ILE A 16 5.09 9.90 2.57
N GLY A 17 3.92 10.17 3.13
CA GLY A 17 2.75 9.29 3.04
C GLY A 17 1.69 9.92 2.14
N ILE A 18 1.17 9.15 1.21
CA ILE A 18 0.07 9.54 0.34
C ILE A 18 -1.10 8.61 0.65
N ASP A 19 -2.26 9.17 0.92
CA ASP A 19 -3.47 8.42 1.21
C ASP A 19 -4.68 9.13 0.60
N LEU A 20 -5.63 8.37 0.09
CA LEU A 20 -6.86 8.89 -0.47
C LEU A 20 -7.78 9.46 0.62
N SER A 21 -7.74 8.87 1.81
CA SER A 21 -8.63 9.17 2.92
C SER A 21 -8.00 10.13 3.94
N ASP A 22 -8.64 11.27 4.15
CA ASP A 22 -8.32 12.21 5.22
C ASP A 22 -8.44 11.58 6.62
N LYS A 23 -9.39 10.66 6.80
CA LYS A 23 -9.59 9.92 8.04
C LYS A 23 -8.31 9.20 8.49
N PHE A 24 -7.62 8.51 7.56
CA PHE A 24 -6.38 7.79 7.90
C PHE A 24 -5.19 8.73 8.11
N ILE A 25 -5.17 9.85 7.41
CA ILE A 25 -4.17 10.92 7.64
C ILE A 25 -4.36 11.54 9.03
N ASN A 26 -5.60 11.85 9.41
CA ASN A 26 -5.90 12.43 10.72
C ASN A 26 -5.59 11.45 11.86
N ALA A 27 -5.94 10.18 11.70
CA ALA A 27 -5.58 9.14 12.67
C ALA A 27 -4.06 9.01 12.86
N TYR A 28 -3.27 9.16 11.77
CA TYR A 28 -1.82 9.22 11.88
C TYR A 28 -1.37 10.43 12.70
N LYS A 29 -1.88 11.63 12.42
CA LYS A 29 -1.50 12.86 13.13
C LYS A 29 -1.80 12.77 14.62
N GLU A 30 -3.00 12.30 14.98
CA GLU A 30 -3.38 12.08 16.39
C GLU A 30 -2.43 11.09 17.09
N ALA A 31 -2.09 9.98 16.45
CA ALA A 31 -1.16 9.01 16.99
C ALA A 31 0.28 9.57 17.11
N ASN A 32 0.71 10.36 16.12
CA ASN A 32 2.02 11.01 16.12
C ASN A 32 2.14 12.01 17.28
N ASP A 33 1.12 12.83 17.49
CA ASP A 33 1.05 13.81 18.58
C ASP A 33 1.03 13.12 19.95
N TYR A 34 0.21 12.06 20.10
CA TYR A 34 0.16 11.27 21.33
C TYR A 34 1.52 10.66 21.69
N LEU A 35 2.27 10.20 20.68
CA LEU A 35 3.61 9.62 20.86
C LEU A 35 4.72 10.67 20.91
N ASN A 36 4.40 11.95 20.75
CA ASN A 36 5.35 13.07 20.70
C ASN A 36 6.51 12.81 19.70
N LEU A 37 6.17 12.35 18.49
CA LEU A 37 7.12 12.05 17.45
C LEU A 37 7.24 13.20 16.44
N LYS A 38 8.36 13.23 15.72
CA LYS A 38 8.53 14.17 14.59
C LYS A 38 7.54 13.84 13.50
N GLU A 39 6.68 14.79 13.15
CA GLU A 39 5.69 14.62 12.08
C GLU A 39 6.38 14.42 10.71
N GLN A 40 5.83 13.50 9.94
CA GLN A 40 6.22 13.22 8.56
C GLN A 40 5.27 13.93 7.59
N ILE A 41 5.69 14.08 6.34
CA ILE A 41 4.85 14.70 5.31
C ILE A 41 3.69 13.78 4.98
N THR A 42 2.46 14.31 5.04
CA THR A 42 1.25 13.62 4.59
C THR A 42 0.58 14.39 3.46
N ILE A 43 0.10 13.66 2.46
CA ILE A 43 -0.56 14.22 1.28
C ILE A 43 -1.88 13.48 1.10
N GLN A 44 -2.99 14.21 1.12
CA GLN A 44 -4.28 13.65 0.74
C GLN A 44 -4.42 13.71 -0.78
N ALA A 45 -4.32 12.56 -1.43
CA ALA A 45 -4.45 12.44 -2.87
C ALA A 45 -4.71 11.00 -3.29
N ASP A 46 -5.25 10.81 -4.50
CA ASP A 46 -5.12 9.56 -5.21
C ASP A 46 -3.63 9.33 -5.55
N SER A 47 -3.03 8.34 -4.92
CA SER A 47 -1.59 8.05 -5.05
C SER A 47 -1.21 7.66 -6.48
N ILE A 48 -2.11 7.02 -7.23
CA ILE A 48 -1.86 6.58 -8.61
C ILE A 48 -1.72 7.80 -9.52
N GLU A 49 -2.72 8.68 -9.51
CA GLU A 49 -2.69 9.89 -10.34
C GLU A 49 -1.58 10.85 -9.90
N PHE A 50 -1.34 10.96 -8.59
CA PHE A 50 -0.27 11.77 -8.02
C PHE A 50 1.13 11.35 -8.52
N LEU A 51 1.40 10.05 -8.55
CA LEU A 51 2.67 9.50 -9.04
C LEU A 51 2.79 9.64 -10.57
N LYS A 52 1.73 9.33 -11.29
CA LYS A 52 1.64 9.46 -12.76
C LYS A 52 1.94 10.89 -13.22
N GLN A 53 1.43 11.88 -12.51
CA GLN A 53 1.67 13.31 -12.77
C GLN A 53 3.02 13.81 -12.25
N ASN A 54 3.87 12.94 -11.73
CA ASN A 54 5.19 13.29 -11.19
C ASN A 54 5.15 14.34 -10.06
N GLN A 55 4.04 14.42 -9.32
CA GLN A 55 3.85 15.45 -8.29
C GLN A 55 4.76 15.23 -7.07
N LEU A 56 5.20 14.00 -6.84
CA LEU A 56 6.09 13.65 -5.73
C LEU A 56 7.40 14.44 -5.75
N GLN A 57 7.89 14.81 -6.93
CA GLN A 57 9.11 15.59 -7.10
C GLN A 57 9.12 16.91 -6.29
N LYS A 58 7.95 17.52 -6.10
CA LYS A 58 7.81 18.78 -5.34
C LYS A 58 8.19 18.64 -3.86
N TYR A 59 8.13 17.43 -3.32
CA TYR A 59 8.36 17.11 -1.91
C TYR A 59 9.73 16.50 -1.63
N LEU A 60 10.46 16.14 -2.66
CA LEU A 60 11.76 15.46 -2.55
C LEU A 60 12.95 16.40 -2.36
N ASN A 61 12.78 17.71 -2.62
CA ASN A 61 13.86 18.69 -2.46
C ASN A 61 15.17 18.28 -3.20
N ASN A 62 15.04 17.76 -4.41
CA ASN A 62 16.13 17.20 -5.23
C ASN A 62 16.82 15.95 -4.64
N GLU A 63 16.22 15.31 -3.64
CA GLU A 63 16.67 14.02 -3.13
C GLU A 63 15.93 12.88 -3.84
N GLU A 64 16.48 11.68 -3.78
CA GLU A 64 15.85 10.46 -4.27
C GLU A 64 15.37 9.59 -3.11
N LEU A 65 14.32 8.80 -3.34
CA LEU A 65 13.84 7.83 -2.38
C LEU A 65 14.83 6.67 -2.25
N SER A 66 15.07 6.21 -1.03
CA SER A 66 15.84 4.99 -0.78
C SER A 66 14.97 3.76 -0.58
N LEU A 67 13.71 3.98 -0.23
CA LEU A 67 12.73 2.93 0.06
C LEU A 67 11.34 3.39 -0.36
N ILE A 68 10.63 2.52 -1.02
CA ILE A 68 9.18 2.60 -1.24
C ILE A 68 8.56 1.45 -0.47
N LEU A 69 7.60 1.76 0.41
CA LEU A 69 6.92 0.79 1.25
C LEU A 69 5.43 0.83 0.94
N ILE A 70 4.87 -0.30 0.56
CA ILE A 70 3.49 -0.39 0.10
C ILE A 70 2.80 -1.56 0.80
N ASP A 71 1.64 -1.25 1.38
CA ASP A 71 0.67 -2.25 1.87
C ASP A 71 -0.65 -1.97 1.14
N PRO A 72 -0.82 -2.47 -0.08
CA PRO A 72 -1.96 -2.11 -0.90
C PRO A 72 -3.22 -2.84 -0.44
N PRO A 73 -4.41 -2.30 -0.66
CA PRO A 73 -5.63 -3.09 -0.59
C PRO A 73 -5.60 -4.12 -1.73
N TYR A 74 -5.84 -5.40 -1.42
CA TYR A 74 -5.66 -6.49 -2.37
C TYR A 74 -6.91 -6.72 -3.23
N GLY A 75 -7.25 -5.77 -4.09
CA GLY A 75 -8.47 -5.80 -4.90
C GLY A 75 -9.72 -5.86 -4.00
N ASP A 76 -10.78 -6.48 -4.46
CA ASP A 76 -12.08 -6.58 -3.78
C ASP A 76 -12.11 -7.37 -2.45
N MET A 77 -10.94 -7.68 -1.91
CA MET A 77 -10.79 -8.56 -0.74
C MET A 77 -11.53 -8.06 0.50
N LEU A 78 -11.51 -6.76 0.73
CA LEU A 78 -12.17 -6.15 1.89
C LEU A 78 -13.69 -6.04 1.70
N SER A 79 -14.17 -6.10 0.48
CA SER A 79 -15.60 -6.11 0.15
C SER A 79 -16.23 -7.51 0.31
N ARG A 80 -15.40 -8.56 0.44
CA ARG A 80 -15.87 -9.93 0.61
C ARG A 80 -16.38 -10.17 2.02
N PRO A 81 -17.36 -11.08 2.19
CA PRO A 81 -17.83 -11.44 3.52
C PRO A 81 -16.70 -11.94 4.41
N LYS A 82 -16.68 -11.47 5.63
CA LYS A 82 -15.71 -11.90 6.64
C LYS A 82 -15.90 -13.37 6.98
N THR A 83 -14.80 -14.07 7.19
CA THR A 83 -14.77 -15.47 7.63
C THR A 83 -13.89 -15.60 8.87
N GLY A 84 -14.03 -16.70 9.60
CA GLY A 84 -13.17 -17.00 10.74
C GLY A 84 -13.87 -16.97 12.09
N GLU A 85 -13.11 -16.81 13.18
CA GLU A 85 -13.63 -16.93 14.54
C GLU A 85 -14.65 -15.85 14.93
N ALA A 86 -14.48 -14.63 14.43
CA ALA A 86 -15.42 -13.55 14.69
C ALA A 86 -16.82 -13.88 14.16
N VAL A 87 -16.91 -14.50 12.98
CA VAL A 87 -18.15 -14.98 12.37
C VAL A 87 -18.74 -16.15 13.14
N LYS A 88 -17.90 -17.09 13.60
CA LYS A 88 -18.32 -18.24 14.42
C LYS A 88 -18.94 -17.82 15.74
N LYS A 89 -18.60 -16.64 16.24
CA LYS A 89 -19.16 -16.05 17.47
C LYS A 89 -20.37 -15.14 17.20
N GLY A 90 -20.98 -15.20 16.00
CA GLY A 90 -22.15 -14.39 15.64
C GLY A 90 -21.84 -12.92 15.31
N GLY A 91 -20.60 -12.62 14.97
CA GLY A 91 -20.20 -11.27 14.54
C GLY A 91 -20.68 -10.91 13.13
N ASP A 92 -20.61 -9.62 12.82
CA ASP A 92 -20.94 -9.09 11.50
C ASP A 92 -20.06 -9.72 10.41
N THR A 93 -20.71 -10.25 9.37
CA THR A 93 -20.07 -10.90 8.22
C THR A 93 -19.87 -9.95 7.04
N SER A 94 -20.34 -8.71 7.13
CA SER A 94 -20.24 -7.71 6.04
C SER A 94 -18.80 -7.40 5.71
N GLY A 95 -18.52 -7.19 4.43
CA GLY A 95 -17.26 -6.60 3.98
C GLY A 95 -17.08 -5.21 4.60
N THR A 96 -15.83 -4.80 4.77
CA THR A 96 -15.48 -3.45 5.25
C THR A 96 -14.46 -2.82 4.31
N PRO A 97 -14.88 -2.31 3.14
CA PRO A 97 -14.00 -1.56 2.27
C PRO A 97 -13.46 -0.34 3.01
N PHE A 98 -12.28 0.13 2.65
CA PHE A 98 -11.69 1.32 3.27
C PHE A 98 -12.44 2.59 2.89
N THR A 99 -12.90 2.66 1.66
CA THR A 99 -13.72 3.75 1.12
C THR A 99 -14.75 3.23 0.12
N ASP A 100 -15.73 4.05 -0.23
CA ASP A 100 -16.70 3.77 -1.30
C ASP A 100 -16.24 4.34 -2.66
N SER A 101 -15.00 4.81 -2.75
CA SER A 101 -14.46 5.42 -3.96
C SER A 101 -14.14 4.36 -5.02
N GLU A 102 -14.50 4.65 -6.27
CA GLU A 102 -14.09 3.83 -7.42
C GLU A 102 -12.57 3.91 -7.68
N LEU A 103 -11.89 4.93 -7.13
CA LEU A 103 -10.44 5.09 -7.19
C LEU A 103 -9.71 4.21 -6.16
N ASP A 104 -10.43 3.64 -5.21
CA ASP A 104 -9.84 2.75 -4.21
C ASP A 104 -9.51 1.40 -4.83
N LEU A 105 -8.23 1.05 -4.85
CA LEU A 105 -7.75 -0.25 -5.34
C LEU A 105 -8.41 -1.43 -4.63
N GLY A 106 -8.91 -1.21 -3.41
CA GLY A 106 -9.65 -2.20 -2.62
C GLY A 106 -11.05 -2.52 -3.13
N ASN A 107 -11.55 -1.75 -4.10
CA ASN A 107 -12.85 -1.96 -4.74
C ASN A 107 -12.73 -2.56 -6.15
N MET A 108 -11.52 -2.81 -6.63
CA MET A 108 -11.25 -3.30 -7.98
C MET A 108 -11.16 -4.84 -8.03
N ASN A 109 -11.49 -5.42 -9.19
CA ASN A 109 -11.16 -6.81 -9.42
C ASN A 109 -9.63 -7.02 -9.50
N TRP A 110 -9.18 -8.27 -9.34
CA TRP A 110 -7.76 -8.59 -9.23
C TRP A 110 -6.93 -8.20 -10.46
N ASP A 111 -7.47 -8.41 -11.67
CA ASP A 111 -6.74 -8.11 -12.91
C ASP A 111 -6.53 -6.61 -13.08
N ASN A 112 -7.56 -5.81 -12.85
CA ASN A 112 -7.47 -4.35 -12.88
C ASN A 112 -6.53 -3.83 -11.80
N PHE A 113 -6.60 -4.41 -10.59
CA PHE A 113 -5.66 -4.09 -9.52
C PHE A 113 -4.22 -4.33 -9.96
N LEU A 114 -3.90 -5.50 -10.53
CA LEU A 114 -2.54 -5.83 -10.96
C LEU A 114 -2.02 -4.85 -12.02
N GLU A 115 -2.84 -4.52 -13.02
CA GLU A 115 -2.45 -3.57 -14.07
C GLU A 115 -2.13 -2.19 -13.51
N ILE A 116 -3.02 -1.65 -12.66
CA ILE A 116 -2.82 -0.33 -12.06
C ILE A 116 -1.64 -0.36 -11.10
N PHE A 117 -1.51 -1.40 -10.29
CA PHE A 117 -0.41 -1.58 -9.36
C PHE A 117 0.94 -1.64 -10.10
N HIS A 118 1.03 -2.42 -11.18
CA HIS A 118 2.21 -2.49 -12.06
C HIS A 118 2.66 -1.09 -12.52
N ASN A 119 1.73 -0.34 -13.10
CA ASN A 119 2.02 1.00 -13.60
C ASN A 119 2.43 1.96 -12.47
N SER A 120 1.81 1.86 -11.29
CA SER A 120 2.17 2.69 -10.15
C SER A 120 3.59 2.40 -9.62
N ILE A 121 4.03 1.15 -9.71
CA ILE A 121 5.42 0.78 -9.38
C ILE A 121 6.38 1.43 -10.36
N ILE A 122 6.11 1.38 -11.68
CA ILE A 122 6.92 2.05 -12.70
C ILE A 122 7.02 3.55 -12.42
N ASP A 123 5.89 4.20 -12.13
CA ASP A 123 5.87 5.64 -11.83
C ASP A 123 6.64 5.97 -10.54
N SER A 124 6.52 5.13 -9.52
CA SER A 124 7.27 5.27 -8.27
C SER A 124 8.78 5.13 -8.46
N MET A 125 9.21 4.24 -9.34
CA MET A 125 10.63 3.98 -9.60
C MET A 125 11.35 5.20 -10.20
N LYS A 126 10.64 6.13 -10.82
CA LYS A 126 11.21 7.39 -11.33
C LYS A 126 11.86 8.24 -10.22
N HIS A 127 11.44 8.02 -8.98
CA HIS A 127 11.92 8.75 -7.81
C HIS A 127 12.87 7.92 -6.94
N LEU A 128 13.08 6.65 -7.27
CA LEU A 128 13.89 5.74 -6.49
C LEU A 128 15.35 5.82 -6.93
N LYS A 129 16.26 5.99 -5.97
CA LYS A 129 17.70 6.00 -6.29
C LYS A 129 18.15 4.64 -6.82
N ASN A 130 19.28 4.64 -7.53
CA ASN A 130 19.93 3.39 -7.92
C ASN A 130 20.21 2.53 -6.67
N LYS A 131 19.89 1.24 -6.74
CA LYS A 131 19.93 0.29 -5.62
C LYS A 131 18.97 0.64 -4.46
N GLY A 132 17.96 1.45 -4.70
CA GLY A 132 16.84 1.63 -3.78
C GLY A 132 15.97 0.37 -3.71
N HIS A 133 15.09 0.29 -2.73
CA HIS A 133 14.28 -0.90 -2.45
C HIS A 133 12.80 -0.59 -2.55
N ILE A 134 12.05 -1.56 -3.04
CA ILE A 134 10.58 -1.57 -2.97
C ILE A 134 10.20 -2.76 -2.09
N VAL A 135 9.38 -2.51 -1.07
CA VAL A 135 8.82 -3.53 -0.19
C VAL A 135 7.31 -3.50 -0.32
N VAL A 136 6.75 -4.63 -0.68
CA VAL A 136 5.30 -4.81 -0.79
C VAL A 136 4.85 -5.80 0.27
N PHE A 137 3.95 -5.38 1.15
CA PHE A 137 3.26 -6.29 2.05
C PHE A 137 2.10 -6.93 1.31
N ILE A 138 1.96 -8.23 1.43
CA ILE A 138 0.86 -8.95 0.80
C ILE A 138 0.52 -10.20 1.59
N LYS A 139 -0.74 -10.56 1.59
CA LYS A 139 -1.25 -11.77 2.22
C LYS A 139 -2.05 -12.59 1.21
N ASP A 140 -1.74 -13.87 1.12
CA ASP A 140 -2.56 -14.80 0.37
C ASP A 140 -3.88 -15.06 1.08
N LEU A 141 -4.92 -15.24 0.29
CA LEU A 141 -6.23 -15.64 0.78
C LEU A 141 -6.49 -17.11 0.45
N GLN A 142 -7.01 -17.82 1.44
CA GLN A 142 -7.53 -19.17 1.28
C GLN A 142 -9.04 -19.17 1.58
N PRO A 143 -9.89 -18.80 0.61
CA PRO A 143 -11.32 -18.92 0.79
C PRO A 143 -11.68 -20.41 0.88
N LYS A 144 -12.56 -20.79 1.82
CA LYS A 144 -12.88 -22.18 2.13
C LYS A 144 -13.43 -22.98 0.94
N ASP A 145 -14.02 -22.31 -0.03
CA ASP A 145 -14.83 -22.91 -1.09
C ASP A 145 -14.39 -22.51 -2.49
N LYS A 146 -13.17 -21.96 -2.65
CA LYS A 146 -12.69 -21.44 -3.93
C LYS A 146 -11.23 -21.81 -4.19
N GLU A 147 -10.80 -21.64 -5.42
CA GLU A 147 -9.42 -21.82 -5.82
C GLU A 147 -8.46 -20.99 -4.94
N LEU A 148 -7.31 -21.56 -4.68
CA LEU A 148 -6.23 -20.93 -3.93
C LEU A 148 -5.76 -19.67 -4.65
N ASN A 149 -5.87 -18.52 -3.98
CA ASN A 149 -5.36 -17.25 -4.49
C ASN A 149 -3.95 -17.02 -3.94
N LEU A 150 -2.96 -17.14 -4.81
CA LEU A 150 -1.54 -16.88 -4.51
C LEU A 150 -1.17 -15.46 -4.93
N PHE A 151 -1.76 -14.46 -4.30
CA PHE A 151 -1.55 -13.04 -4.64
C PHE A 151 -0.08 -12.64 -4.64
N HIS A 152 0.70 -13.16 -3.69
CA HIS A 152 2.14 -12.89 -3.65
C HIS A 152 2.85 -13.39 -4.91
N ALA A 153 2.48 -14.57 -5.42
CA ALA A 153 3.09 -15.13 -6.62
C ALA A 153 2.71 -14.34 -7.87
N ASP A 154 1.46 -13.88 -7.94
CA ASP A 154 0.99 -13.06 -9.07
C ASP A 154 1.71 -11.71 -9.09
N ILE A 155 1.84 -11.04 -7.96
CA ILE A 155 2.60 -9.79 -7.86
C ILE A 155 4.08 -10.02 -8.22
N ILE A 156 4.72 -11.07 -7.73
CA ILE A 156 6.12 -11.37 -8.08
C ILE A 156 6.27 -11.57 -9.60
N LYS A 157 5.39 -12.36 -10.22
CA LYS A 157 5.41 -12.61 -11.67
C LYS A 157 5.20 -11.33 -12.45
N ASP A 158 4.25 -10.51 -12.03
CA ASP A 158 3.92 -9.27 -12.71
C ASP A 158 5.06 -8.26 -12.60
N LEU A 159 5.54 -7.98 -11.39
CA LEU A 159 6.62 -7.02 -11.16
C LEU A 159 7.97 -7.48 -11.77
N ASN A 160 8.20 -8.78 -11.93
CA ASN A 160 9.40 -9.29 -12.62
C ASN A 160 9.45 -8.95 -14.11
N ARG A 161 8.38 -8.41 -14.68
CA ARG A 161 8.32 -7.91 -16.07
C ARG A 161 8.80 -6.47 -16.20
N ILE A 162 9.01 -5.78 -15.07
CA ILE A 162 9.50 -4.39 -15.06
C ILE A 162 10.99 -4.37 -15.23
N ASP A 163 11.47 -3.67 -16.25
CA ASP A 163 12.89 -3.48 -16.49
C ASP A 163 13.58 -2.79 -15.31
N ASN A 164 14.80 -3.21 -15.03
CA ASN A 164 15.63 -2.68 -13.93
C ASN A 164 15.11 -2.96 -12.51
N LEU A 165 14.02 -3.70 -12.35
CA LEU A 165 13.55 -4.21 -11.07
C LEU A 165 14.04 -5.64 -10.88
N LYS A 166 14.63 -5.94 -9.71
CA LYS A 166 15.14 -7.28 -9.39
C LYS A 166 14.47 -7.80 -8.13
N TYR A 167 13.85 -8.97 -8.23
CA TYR A 167 13.32 -9.67 -7.07
C TYR A 167 14.44 -10.14 -6.15
N LEU A 168 14.39 -9.77 -4.88
CA LEU A 168 15.40 -10.09 -3.87
C LEU A 168 14.96 -11.22 -2.93
N GLY A 169 13.69 -11.48 -2.83
CA GLY A 169 13.13 -12.55 -2.00
C GLY A 169 11.86 -12.16 -1.26
N THR A 170 11.21 -13.15 -0.66
CA THR A 170 10.04 -13.01 0.22
C THR A 170 10.44 -13.27 1.65
N LYS A 171 9.92 -12.48 2.59
CA LYS A 171 9.99 -12.73 4.03
C LYS A 171 8.60 -13.05 4.54
N ILE A 172 8.49 -14.10 5.33
CA ILE A 172 7.24 -14.51 5.97
C ILE A 172 7.34 -14.12 7.45
N TRP A 173 6.28 -13.52 7.97
CA TRP A 173 6.17 -13.06 9.36
C TRP A 173 5.25 -13.98 10.15
#